data_606529cec32e34a9f0d48c929823771e
#
_entry.id   606529cec32e34a9f0d48c929823771e
#
_cell.length_a   1.000
_cell.length_b   1.000
_cell.length_c   1.000
_cell.angle_alpha   90.00
_cell.angle_beta   90.00
_cell.angle_gamma   90.00
#
_symmetry.space_group_name_H-M   'P 1'
#
loop_
_entity.id
_entity.type
_entity.pdbx_description
1 polymer ?
#
loop_
_entity_poly.entity_id
_entity_poly.type
_entity_poly.pdbx_seq_one_letter_code
_entity_poly.pdbx_strand_id
1 'polypeptide(L)'
;MSDADPYRPLLERIADALERLSPPPLRKADFGAADAFIWHAENCSFEPVPEVSRVPLKLLKGIDRTAGILLDNTRRFAEGLPANNALLWGARGMGKSSLVKAAHADALAGSGGLKLVEIHREDIASLPRCLSLLKAAAPLRFIVFSDDLSFDHDDTSYKSLKAVLDGGIEGRPQNVIFYATSNRRHLMPRDMIDNERATAINPGEATEEKVSLSDRFGLWLGFHNASQDDYLAMVRAYVEHFGIKIDDIELE
;
A
#
# COMPACT_ATOMS: atom_id res chain seq x y z
N MET A 1 -53.08 -2.82 -32.12
CA MET A 1 -52.00 -3.49 -32.83
C MET A 1 -50.76 -2.63 -32.58
N SER A 2 -49.88 -3.11 -31.73
CA SER A 2 -48.64 -2.39 -31.41
C SER A 2 -47.65 -2.61 -32.54
N ASP A 3 -47.32 -1.54 -33.28
CA ASP A 3 -46.24 -1.54 -34.27
C ASP A 3 -44.93 -1.72 -33.51
N ALA A 4 -44.43 -2.93 -33.47
CA ALA A 4 -43.09 -3.20 -32.97
C ALA A 4 -42.10 -2.65 -34.00
N ASP A 5 -41.35 -1.61 -33.64
CA ASP A 5 -40.31 -1.02 -34.48
C ASP A 5 -39.36 -2.12 -34.98
N PRO A 6 -39.29 -2.39 -36.30
CA PRO A 6 -38.46 -3.46 -36.88
C PRO A 6 -36.94 -3.22 -36.65
N TYR A 7 -36.53 -2.02 -36.28
CA TYR A 7 -35.15 -1.67 -36.03
C TYR A 7 -34.70 -1.86 -34.56
N ARG A 8 -35.67 -2.05 -33.65
CA ARG A 8 -35.38 -2.21 -32.22
C ARG A 8 -34.35 -3.32 -31.89
N PRO A 9 -34.45 -4.53 -32.48
CA PRO A 9 -33.45 -5.57 -32.22
C PRO A 9 -32.04 -5.23 -32.75
N LEU A 10 -31.97 -4.44 -33.83
CA LEU A 10 -30.73 -3.96 -34.39
C LEU A 10 -30.11 -2.87 -33.52
N LEU A 11 -30.91 -1.95 -33.01
CA LEU A 11 -30.47 -0.90 -32.07
C LEU A 11 -29.99 -1.48 -30.75
N GLU A 12 -30.68 -2.48 -30.20
CA GLU A 12 -30.26 -3.20 -29.00
C GLU A 12 -28.89 -3.88 -29.21
N ARG A 13 -28.67 -4.57 -30.34
CA ARG A 13 -27.38 -5.18 -30.68
C ARG A 13 -26.27 -4.14 -30.86
N ILE A 14 -26.57 -2.98 -31.42
CA ILE A 14 -25.60 -1.88 -31.55
C ILE A 14 -25.28 -1.29 -30.19
N ALA A 15 -26.29 -1.07 -29.34
CA ALA A 15 -26.08 -0.59 -27.97
C ALA A 15 -25.20 -1.55 -27.15
N ASP A 16 -25.51 -2.85 -27.19
CA ASP A 16 -24.69 -3.88 -26.53
C ASP A 16 -23.25 -3.94 -27.06
N ALA A 17 -23.06 -3.70 -28.37
CA ALA A 17 -21.71 -3.64 -28.95
C ALA A 17 -20.95 -2.39 -28.54
N LEU A 18 -21.63 -1.24 -28.46
CA LEU A 18 -21.06 0.02 -28.00
C LEU A 18 -20.75 -0.02 -26.49
N GLU A 19 -21.60 -0.64 -25.68
CA GLU A 19 -21.36 -0.83 -24.24
C GLU A 19 -20.13 -1.72 -23.99
N ARG A 20 -19.90 -2.73 -24.83
CA ARG A 20 -18.68 -3.55 -24.78
C ARG A 20 -17.42 -2.80 -25.19
N LEU A 21 -17.53 -1.81 -26.07
CA LEU A 21 -16.42 -0.97 -26.54
C LEU A 21 -16.20 0.25 -25.65
N SER A 22 -17.23 0.73 -24.96
CA SER A 22 -17.16 1.84 -24.03
C SER A 22 -17.50 1.32 -22.63
N PRO A 23 -16.50 0.98 -21.82
CA PRO A 23 -16.75 0.51 -20.46
C PRO A 23 -17.63 1.54 -19.72
N PRO A 24 -18.53 1.07 -18.84
CA PRO A 24 -19.44 1.94 -18.11
C PRO A 24 -18.66 3.04 -17.40
N PRO A 25 -19.23 4.25 -17.28
CA PRO A 25 -18.56 5.35 -16.61
C PRO A 25 -18.16 4.90 -15.20
N LEU A 26 -16.91 5.21 -14.83
CA LEU A 26 -16.35 4.87 -13.53
C LEU A 26 -17.36 5.24 -12.44
N ARG A 27 -17.85 4.25 -11.71
CA ARG A 27 -18.71 4.50 -10.55
C ARG A 27 -17.91 5.38 -9.59
N LYS A 28 -18.49 6.51 -9.18
CA LYS A 28 -17.88 7.31 -8.13
C LYS A 28 -17.71 6.43 -6.90
N ALA A 29 -16.47 6.33 -6.42
CA ALA A 29 -16.19 5.58 -5.21
C ALA A 29 -16.94 6.21 -4.03
N ASP A 30 -17.68 5.40 -3.30
CA ASP A 30 -18.29 5.81 -2.04
C ASP A 30 -17.30 5.55 -0.90
N PHE A 31 -16.46 6.54 -0.62
CA PHE A 31 -15.52 6.47 0.50
C PHE A 31 -16.18 6.64 1.89
N GLY A 32 -17.49 6.84 1.95
CA GLY A 32 -18.27 6.79 3.18
C GLY A 32 -18.61 5.37 3.63
N ALA A 33 -18.54 4.39 2.73
CA ALA A 33 -18.97 3.01 3.00
C ALA A 33 -18.04 2.25 3.96
N ALA A 34 -16.74 2.58 4.02
CA ALA A 34 -15.75 1.92 4.88
C ALA A 34 -14.56 2.82 5.20
N ASP A 35 -13.68 2.36 6.12
CA ASP A 35 -12.41 3.02 6.42
C ASP A 35 -11.23 2.43 5.65
N ALA A 36 -11.45 1.30 4.97
CA ALA A 36 -10.45 0.68 4.12
C ALA A 36 -11.08 0.16 2.82
N PHE A 37 -10.26 0.09 1.78
CA PHE A 37 -10.65 -0.30 0.44
C PHE A 37 -9.55 -1.12 -0.23
N ILE A 38 -9.94 -1.98 -1.17
CA ILE A 38 -9.03 -2.64 -2.10
C ILE A 38 -9.19 -1.99 -3.47
N TRP A 39 -8.08 -1.63 -4.08
CA TRP A 39 -8.06 -1.13 -5.45
C TRP A 39 -8.05 -2.27 -6.46
N HIS A 40 -8.93 -2.22 -7.43
CA HIS A 40 -8.99 -3.14 -8.58
C HIS A 40 -8.66 -2.40 -9.86
N ALA A 41 -7.51 -2.73 -10.47
CA ALA A 41 -7.03 -2.06 -11.67
C ALA A 41 -7.91 -2.32 -12.89
N GLU A 42 -8.48 -3.52 -13.02
CA GLU A 42 -9.26 -3.96 -14.18
C GLU A 42 -10.46 -3.05 -14.47
N ASN A 43 -11.18 -2.67 -13.41
CA ASN A 43 -12.39 -1.85 -13.52
C ASN A 43 -12.23 -0.45 -12.89
N CYS A 44 -11.01 -0.10 -12.45
CA CYS A 44 -10.68 1.16 -11.80
C CYS A 44 -11.62 1.47 -10.62
N SER A 45 -11.88 0.49 -9.75
CA SER A 45 -12.81 0.61 -8.63
C SER A 45 -12.15 0.39 -7.28
N PHE A 46 -12.84 0.86 -6.24
CA PHE A 46 -12.47 0.68 -4.84
C PHE A 46 -13.52 -0.21 -4.17
N GLU A 47 -13.12 -1.40 -3.77
CA GLU A 47 -13.95 -2.33 -3.03
C GLU A 47 -13.87 -2.02 -1.53
N PRO A 48 -14.98 -1.73 -0.85
CA PRO A 48 -14.96 -1.43 0.58
C PRO A 48 -14.63 -2.68 1.39
N VAL A 49 -13.75 -2.52 2.39
CA VAL A 49 -13.42 -3.55 3.38
C VAL A 49 -14.13 -3.22 4.68
N PRO A 50 -15.19 -3.93 5.04
CA PRO A 50 -16.00 -3.62 6.22
C PRO A 50 -15.22 -3.71 7.52
N GLU A 51 -14.30 -4.68 7.62
CA GLU A 51 -13.47 -4.91 8.80
C GLU A 51 -12.03 -5.20 8.40
N VAL A 52 -11.11 -4.33 8.83
CA VAL A 52 -9.67 -4.50 8.57
C VAL A 52 -9.11 -5.53 9.54
N SER A 53 -8.56 -6.62 9.01
CA SER A 53 -7.80 -7.58 9.83
C SER A 53 -6.53 -6.92 10.36
N ARG A 54 -6.49 -6.65 11.67
CA ARG A 54 -5.38 -5.94 12.33
C ARG A 54 -5.00 -6.55 13.66
N VAL A 55 -3.73 -6.42 13.98
CA VAL A 55 -3.19 -6.77 15.29
C VAL A 55 -3.15 -5.50 16.14
N PRO A 56 -3.65 -5.51 17.39
CA PRO A 56 -3.51 -4.36 18.29
C PRO A 56 -2.05 -3.94 18.45
N LEU A 57 -1.79 -2.63 18.43
CA LEU A 57 -0.42 -2.08 18.50
C LEU A 57 0.36 -2.60 19.72
N LYS A 58 -0.31 -2.80 20.84
CA LYS A 58 0.30 -3.32 22.08
C LYS A 58 0.92 -4.73 21.96
N LEU A 59 0.51 -5.51 20.94
CA LEU A 59 1.04 -6.84 20.65
C LEU A 59 2.28 -6.83 19.75
N LEU A 60 2.58 -5.69 19.14
CA LEU A 60 3.77 -5.52 18.30
C LEU A 60 4.97 -5.16 19.19
N LYS A 61 5.73 -6.16 19.61
CA LYS A 61 6.90 -6.01 20.50
C LYS A 61 8.20 -5.95 19.71
N GLY A 62 9.25 -5.33 20.30
CA GLY A 62 10.59 -5.25 19.70
C GLY A 62 10.72 -4.25 18.55
N ILE A 63 9.66 -3.47 18.26
CA ILE A 63 9.66 -2.47 17.17
C ILE A 63 9.25 -1.06 17.63
N ASP A 64 9.37 -0.77 18.92
CA ASP A 64 8.86 0.46 19.54
C ASP A 64 9.30 1.73 18.84
N ARG A 65 10.62 1.84 18.53
CA ARG A 65 11.19 3.00 17.83
C ARG A 65 10.58 3.16 16.43
N THR A 66 10.54 2.07 15.67
CA THR A 66 10.02 2.06 14.29
C THR A 66 8.52 2.36 14.28
N ALA A 67 7.79 1.78 15.24
CA ALA A 67 6.38 2.04 15.45
C ALA A 67 6.12 3.51 15.78
N GLY A 68 6.87 4.10 16.72
CA GLY A 68 6.74 5.51 17.07
C GLY A 68 6.93 6.45 15.89
N ILE A 69 7.93 6.21 15.03
CA ILE A 69 8.18 7.01 13.83
C ILE A 69 7.02 6.92 12.84
N LEU A 70 6.51 5.71 12.55
CA LEU A 70 5.41 5.54 11.61
C LEU A 70 4.09 6.12 12.14
N LEU A 71 3.81 5.93 13.42
CA LEU A 71 2.63 6.50 14.10
C LEU A 71 2.62 8.02 14.02
N ASP A 72 3.74 8.67 14.38
CA ASP A 72 3.87 10.13 14.31
C ASP A 72 3.65 10.64 12.87
N ASN A 73 4.30 10.01 11.89
CA ASN A 73 4.14 10.35 10.48
C ASN A 73 2.68 10.21 10.01
N THR A 74 1.99 9.15 10.46
CA THR A 74 0.60 8.87 10.08
C THR A 74 -0.37 9.85 10.73
N ARG A 75 -0.20 10.17 12.01
CA ARG A 75 -1.00 11.17 12.73
C ARG A 75 -0.85 12.56 12.11
N ARG A 76 0.38 12.99 11.85
CA ARG A 76 0.66 14.26 11.16
C ARG A 76 -0.06 14.34 9.82
N PHE A 77 0.00 13.25 9.04
CA PHE A 77 -0.72 13.19 7.77
C PHE A 77 -2.24 13.30 7.96
N ALA A 78 -2.81 12.59 8.91
CA ALA A 78 -4.24 12.64 9.21
C ALA A 78 -4.71 14.06 9.60
N GLU A 79 -3.86 14.81 10.31
CA GLU A 79 -4.09 16.21 10.71
C GLU A 79 -3.87 17.23 9.58
N GLY A 80 -3.41 16.80 8.41
CA GLY A 80 -3.14 17.70 7.28
C GLY A 80 -1.75 18.29 7.25
N LEU A 81 -0.88 17.86 8.13
CA LEU A 81 0.51 18.28 8.19
C LEU A 81 1.37 17.52 7.15
N PRO A 82 2.54 18.06 6.77
CA PRO A 82 3.48 17.36 5.91
C PRO A 82 3.90 16.01 6.50
N ALA A 83 3.86 14.98 5.65
CA ALA A 83 4.25 13.62 5.99
C ALA A 83 4.93 12.92 4.81
N ASN A 84 5.65 11.85 5.09
CA ASN A 84 6.47 11.14 4.13
C ASN A 84 5.82 9.83 3.68
N ASN A 85 6.16 9.38 2.45
CA ASN A 85 5.97 8.01 2.06
C ASN A 85 6.90 7.12 2.92
N ALA A 86 6.47 5.88 3.20
CA ALA A 86 7.26 4.97 4.03
C ALA A 86 7.48 3.61 3.36
N LEU A 87 8.71 3.12 3.43
CA LEU A 87 9.08 1.75 3.09
C LEU A 87 9.51 1.03 4.36
N LEU A 88 8.74 0.00 4.73
CA LEU A 88 9.04 -0.90 5.84
C LEU A 88 9.70 -2.16 5.26
N TRP A 89 10.98 -2.37 5.55
CA TRP A 89 11.74 -3.48 4.97
C TRP A 89 12.35 -4.38 6.05
N GLY A 90 12.57 -5.64 5.72
CA GLY A 90 13.27 -6.56 6.62
C GLY A 90 12.60 -7.92 6.77
N ALA A 91 12.95 -8.65 7.82
CA ALA A 91 12.58 -10.05 8.01
C ALA A 91 11.06 -10.30 7.96
N ARG A 92 10.67 -11.46 7.45
CA ARG A 92 9.27 -11.91 7.45
C ARG A 92 8.77 -12.10 8.89
N GLY A 93 7.48 -11.94 9.11
CA GLY A 93 6.86 -12.17 10.42
C GLY A 93 7.11 -11.07 11.45
N MET A 94 7.89 -10.03 11.14
CA MET A 94 8.25 -8.96 12.08
C MET A 94 7.20 -7.85 12.24
N GLY A 95 5.98 -8.06 11.77
CA GLY A 95 4.87 -7.14 12.01
C GLY A 95 4.82 -5.92 11.10
N LYS A 96 5.55 -5.87 9.96
CA LYS A 96 5.57 -4.72 9.02
C LYS A 96 4.16 -4.31 8.57
N SER A 97 3.42 -5.23 7.97
CA SER A 97 2.06 -4.98 7.46
C SER A 97 1.08 -4.72 8.61
N SER A 98 1.25 -5.42 9.73
CA SER A 98 0.46 -5.21 10.94
C SER A 98 0.66 -3.80 11.51
N LEU A 99 1.88 -3.26 11.46
CA LEU A 99 2.17 -1.91 11.92
C LEU A 99 1.50 -0.85 11.04
N VAL A 100 1.48 -1.01 9.71
CA VAL A 100 0.76 -0.09 8.81
C VAL A 100 -0.73 -0.05 9.15
N LYS A 101 -1.36 -1.22 9.31
CA LYS A 101 -2.78 -1.33 9.67
C LYS A 101 -3.07 -0.77 11.06
N ALA A 102 -2.17 -0.99 12.02
CA ALA A 102 -2.30 -0.44 13.38
C ALA A 102 -2.12 1.08 13.40
N ALA A 103 -1.18 1.63 12.63
CA ALA A 103 -0.97 3.07 12.51
C ALA A 103 -2.16 3.78 11.86
N HIS A 104 -2.77 3.17 10.83
CA HIS A 104 -4.03 3.66 10.27
C HIS A 104 -5.14 3.72 11.32
N ALA A 105 -5.33 2.63 12.10
CA ALA A 105 -6.38 2.57 13.11
C ALA A 105 -6.19 3.61 14.23
N ASP A 106 -4.95 3.81 14.66
CA ASP A 106 -4.59 4.80 15.68
C ASP A 106 -4.88 6.23 15.20
N ALA A 107 -4.47 6.57 14.00
CA ALA A 107 -4.71 7.89 13.43
C ALA A 107 -6.19 8.14 13.09
N LEU A 108 -6.93 7.11 12.66
CA LEU A 108 -8.36 7.19 12.39
C LEU A 108 -9.16 7.55 13.65
N ALA A 109 -8.79 7.00 14.81
CA ALA A 109 -9.43 7.29 16.08
C ALA A 109 -9.32 8.78 16.47
N GLY A 110 -8.26 9.47 16.01
CA GLY A 110 -8.03 10.90 16.28
C GLY A 110 -8.64 11.86 15.28
N SER A 111 -8.79 11.50 14.00
CA SER A 111 -9.11 12.45 12.92
C SER A 111 -10.36 12.12 12.08
N GLY A 112 -10.84 10.88 12.09
CA GLY A 112 -12.07 10.45 11.41
C GLY A 112 -12.09 10.48 9.88
N GLY A 113 -11.09 11.09 9.23
CA GLY A 113 -11.08 11.32 7.77
C GLY A 113 -10.00 10.55 6.99
N LEU A 114 -9.26 9.67 7.65
CA LEU A 114 -8.18 8.89 7.04
C LEU A 114 -8.69 7.55 6.53
N LYS A 115 -8.41 7.23 5.28
CA LYS A 115 -8.78 5.98 4.64
C LYS A 115 -7.54 5.18 4.26
N LEU A 116 -7.62 3.84 4.34
CA LEU A 116 -6.59 2.91 3.87
C LEU A 116 -7.01 2.32 2.53
N VAL A 117 -6.14 2.37 1.53
CA VAL A 117 -6.39 1.77 0.21
C VAL A 117 -5.28 0.77 -0.06
N GLU A 118 -5.61 -0.50 -0.09
CA GLU A 118 -4.66 -1.55 -0.47
C GLU A 118 -4.59 -1.66 -1.99
N ILE A 119 -3.37 -1.66 -2.52
CA ILE A 119 -3.07 -1.93 -3.93
C ILE A 119 -2.17 -3.16 -4.01
N HIS A 120 -2.61 -4.17 -4.76
CA HIS A 120 -1.81 -5.36 -4.96
C HIS A 120 -0.58 -5.06 -5.82
N ARG A 121 0.50 -5.83 -5.63
CA ARG A 121 1.75 -5.66 -6.37
C ARG A 121 1.51 -5.69 -7.90
N GLU A 122 0.68 -6.61 -8.35
CA GLU A 122 0.33 -6.80 -9.75
C GLU A 122 -0.32 -5.55 -10.37
N ASP A 123 -1.00 -4.76 -9.55
CA ASP A 123 -1.75 -3.57 -9.96
C ASP A 123 -0.93 -2.27 -9.86
N ILE A 124 0.33 -2.32 -9.44
CA ILE A 124 1.21 -1.13 -9.27
C ILE A 124 1.33 -0.31 -10.56
N ALA A 125 1.27 -0.93 -11.74
CA ALA A 125 1.27 -0.22 -13.01
C ALA A 125 0.09 0.78 -13.13
N SER A 126 -1.03 0.52 -12.45
CA SER A 126 -2.23 1.36 -12.41
C SER A 126 -2.21 2.45 -11.33
N LEU A 127 -1.17 2.49 -10.48
CA LEU A 127 -1.05 3.42 -9.36
C LEU A 127 -1.30 4.90 -9.74
N PRO A 128 -0.78 5.43 -10.87
CA PRO A 128 -1.07 6.81 -11.27
C PRO A 128 -2.58 7.07 -11.44
N ARG A 129 -3.31 6.09 -11.98
CA ARG A 129 -4.76 6.20 -12.13
C ARG A 129 -5.50 6.15 -10.80
N CYS A 130 -5.11 5.24 -9.92
CA CYS A 130 -5.62 5.18 -8.55
C CYS A 130 -5.45 6.53 -7.86
N LEU A 131 -4.24 7.11 -7.88
CA LEU A 131 -3.95 8.39 -7.25
C LEU A 131 -4.75 9.55 -7.82
N SER A 132 -5.00 9.57 -9.13
CA SER A 132 -5.84 10.59 -9.77
C SER A 132 -7.26 10.59 -9.21
N LEU A 133 -7.84 9.39 -8.98
CA LEU A 133 -9.18 9.26 -8.40
C LEU A 133 -9.19 9.66 -6.91
N LEU A 134 -8.17 9.28 -6.16
CA LEU A 134 -8.04 9.65 -4.74
C LEU A 134 -7.81 11.17 -4.56
N LYS A 135 -7.03 11.80 -5.47
CA LYS A 135 -6.83 13.25 -5.50
C LYS A 135 -8.16 14.00 -5.59
N ALA A 136 -9.08 13.51 -6.43
CA ALA A 136 -10.40 14.11 -6.62
C ALA A 136 -11.34 13.95 -5.42
N ALA A 137 -11.03 13.06 -4.48
CA ALA A 137 -11.83 12.80 -3.29
C ALA A 137 -11.46 13.69 -2.08
N ALA A 138 -10.62 14.72 -2.26
CA ALA A 138 -10.35 15.69 -1.20
C ALA A 138 -11.67 16.27 -0.64
N PRO A 139 -11.79 16.52 0.67
CA PRO A 139 -10.73 16.62 1.67
C PRO A 139 -10.32 15.29 2.34
N LEU A 140 -10.90 14.16 1.97
CA LEU A 140 -10.50 12.86 2.52
C LEU A 140 -9.02 12.60 2.27
N ARG A 141 -8.38 11.92 3.23
CA ARG A 141 -6.96 11.57 3.17
C ARG A 141 -6.80 10.06 3.04
N PHE A 142 -5.77 9.65 2.30
CA PHE A 142 -5.59 8.26 1.94
C PHE A 142 -4.15 7.80 2.19
N ILE A 143 -4.01 6.66 2.85
CA ILE A 143 -2.80 5.86 2.83
C ILE A 143 -3.00 4.83 1.73
N VAL A 144 -2.24 4.91 0.63
CA VAL A 144 -2.16 3.82 -0.34
C VAL A 144 -1.09 2.85 0.15
N PHE A 145 -1.49 1.61 0.33
CA PHE A 145 -0.64 0.57 0.94
C PHE A 145 -0.41 -0.58 -0.03
N SER A 146 0.85 -0.95 -0.24
CA SER A 146 1.23 -2.15 -0.99
C SER A 146 2.02 -3.09 -0.10
N ASP A 147 1.49 -4.29 0.12
CA ASP A 147 2.14 -5.32 0.93
C ASP A 147 3.10 -6.16 0.08
N ASP A 148 4.21 -6.59 0.68
CA ASP A 148 5.27 -7.43 0.09
C ASP A 148 5.76 -6.95 -1.30
N LEU A 149 5.97 -5.63 -1.43
CA LEU A 149 6.41 -5.01 -2.66
C LEU A 149 7.84 -5.44 -3.01
N SER A 150 7.99 -5.98 -4.20
CA SER A 150 9.29 -6.33 -4.79
C SER A 150 9.16 -6.39 -6.31
N PHE A 151 10.21 -6.07 -7.04
CA PHE A 151 10.23 -6.10 -8.50
C PHE A 151 11.23 -7.16 -8.98
N ASP A 152 10.88 -7.89 -10.03
CA ASP A 152 11.75 -8.85 -10.68
C ASP A 152 12.47 -8.21 -11.89
N HIS A 153 13.36 -8.95 -12.55
CA HIS A 153 14.23 -8.43 -13.61
C HIS A 153 13.47 -7.75 -14.75
N ASP A 154 12.38 -8.36 -15.20
CA ASP A 154 11.62 -7.93 -16.38
C ASP A 154 10.40 -7.07 -16.01
N ASP A 155 10.21 -6.80 -14.72
CA ASP A 155 9.08 -6.03 -14.23
C ASP A 155 9.31 -4.53 -14.51
N THR A 156 8.47 -3.96 -15.36
CA THR A 156 8.51 -2.52 -15.71
C THR A 156 7.60 -1.67 -14.86
N SER A 157 6.78 -2.27 -14.00
CA SER A 157 5.80 -1.56 -13.15
C SER A 157 6.46 -0.63 -12.12
N TYR A 158 7.74 -0.89 -11.75
CA TYR A 158 8.51 0.01 -10.89
C TYR A 158 8.61 1.43 -11.45
N LYS A 159 8.52 1.63 -12.79
CA LYS A 159 8.54 2.96 -13.43
C LYS A 159 7.33 3.79 -13.03
N SER A 160 6.16 3.16 -12.89
CA SER A 160 4.94 3.82 -12.43
C SER A 160 5.09 4.27 -10.97
N LEU A 161 5.64 3.40 -10.11
CA LEU A 161 5.93 3.76 -8.72
C LEU A 161 6.95 4.89 -8.63
N LYS A 162 8.04 4.82 -9.42
CA LYS A 162 9.07 5.87 -9.49
C LYS A 162 8.44 7.22 -9.85
N ALA A 163 7.64 7.28 -10.91
CA ALA A 163 6.97 8.49 -11.35
C ALA A 163 6.06 9.09 -10.25
N VAL A 164 5.38 8.24 -9.50
CA VAL A 164 4.53 8.66 -8.38
C VAL A 164 5.35 9.19 -7.21
N LEU A 165 6.43 8.51 -6.84
CA LEU A 165 7.29 8.94 -5.72
C LEU A 165 8.02 10.25 -6.04
N ASP A 166 8.45 10.44 -7.30
CA ASP A 166 9.09 11.66 -7.78
C ASP A 166 8.10 12.84 -7.91
N GLY A 167 6.80 12.54 -8.04
CA GLY A 167 5.73 13.55 -8.06
C GLY A 167 5.56 14.31 -9.38
N GLY A 168 6.50 14.21 -10.33
CA GLY A 168 6.44 14.91 -11.63
C GLY A 168 6.12 16.42 -11.51
N ILE A 169 5.60 17.02 -12.59
CA ILE A 169 5.23 18.46 -12.62
C ILE A 169 4.03 18.76 -11.71
N GLU A 170 3.09 17.82 -11.58
CA GLU A 170 1.89 18.01 -10.73
C GLU A 170 2.17 17.85 -9.23
N GLY A 171 3.33 17.31 -8.88
CA GLY A 171 3.63 16.93 -7.51
C GLY A 171 2.80 15.73 -7.03
N ARG A 172 3.11 15.25 -5.84
CA ARG A 172 2.32 14.23 -5.17
C ARG A 172 0.99 14.84 -4.70
N PRO A 173 -0.16 14.13 -4.83
CA PRO A 173 -1.41 14.58 -4.23
C PRO A 173 -1.23 14.84 -2.72
N GLN A 174 -1.64 16.02 -2.24
CA GLN A 174 -1.46 16.40 -0.83
C GLN A 174 -2.30 15.55 0.13
N ASN A 175 -3.35 14.92 -0.39
CA ASN A 175 -4.25 14.08 0.37
C ASN A 175 -3.90 12.58 0.27
N VAL A 176 -2.74 12.21 -0.29
CA VAL A 176 -2.33 10.81 -0.41
C VAL A 176 -0.88 10.64 0.02
N ILE A 177 -0.61 9.62 0.84
CA ILE A 177 0.74 9.08 1.10
C ILE A 177 0.81 7.61 0.70
N PHE A 178 2.00 7.14 0.36
CA PHE A 178 2.23 5.77 -0.07
C PHE A 178 3.09 5.02 0.96
N TYR A 179 2.56 3.91 1.47
CA TYR A 179 3.27 2.99 2.35
C TYR A 179 3.48 1.66 1.65
N ALA A 180 4.67 1.12 1.78
CA ALA A 180 4.98 -0.20 1.25
C ALA A 180 5.70 -1.05 2.29
N THR A 181 5.48 -2.37 2.24
CA THR A 181 6.34 -3.32 2.95
C THR A 181 7.16 -4.11 1.95
N SER A 182 8.32 -4.59 2.37
CA SER A 182 9.17 -5.48 1.57
C SER A 182 9.96 -6.42 2.46
N ASN A 183 10.17 -7.64 1.99
CA ASN A 183 11.09 -8.57 2.64
C ASN A 183 12.54 -8.34 2.18
N ARG A 184 12.75 -7.47 1.20
CA ARG A 184 14.07 -7.07 0.68
C ARG A 184 14.41 -5.65 1.15
N ARG A 185 15.68 -5.42 1.47
CA ARG A 185 16.18 -4.08 1.79
C ARG A 185 16.06 -3.14 0.58
N HIS A 186 16.32 -3.64 -0.61
CA HIS A 186 16.16 -2.94 -1.87
C HIS A 186 15.03 -3.61 -2.64
N LEU A 187 14.14 -2.82 -3.23
CA LEU A 187 12.97 -3.32 -3.94
C LEU A 187 13.31 -4.09 -5.22
N MET A 188 14.53 -3.92 -5.74
CA MET A 188 15.05 -4.58 -6.95
C MET A 188 16.05 -5.70 -6.59
N PRO A 189 16.20 -6.78 -7.40
CA PRO A 189 17.17 -7.85 -7.20
C PRO A 189 18.62 -7.35 -7.28
N ARG A 190 19.51 -7.90 -6.44
CA ARG A 190 20.95 -7.58 -6.45
C ARG A 190 21.64 -7.97 -7.76
N ASP A 191 21.25 -9.09 -8.35
CA ASP A 191 21.86 -9.62 -9.59
C ASP A 191 21.65 -8.69 -10.79
N MET A 192 20.62 -7.87 -10.79
CA MET A 192 20.45 -6.77 -11.75
C MET A 192 21.48 -5.67 -11.54
N ILE A 193 21.86 -5.43 -10.30
CA ILE A 193 22.87 -4.42 -9.94
C ILE A 193 24.25 -4.86 -10.43
N ASP A 194 24.56 -6.15 -10.35
CA ASP A 194 25.88 -6.70 -10.67
C ASP A 194 26.05 -7.01 -12.18
N ASN A 195 25.00 -7.47 -12.87
CA ASN A 195 25.06 -7.78 -14.32
C ASN A 195 25.10 -6.51 -15.20
N GLU A 196 24.47 -5.43 -14.80
CA GLU A 196 24.56 -4.16 -15.54
C GLU A 196 25.91 -3.47 -15.34
N ARG A 197 26.62 -3.75 -14.23
CA ARG A 197 28.02 -3.34 -14.03
C ARG A 197 28.97 -3.97 -15.06
N ALA A 198 28.63 -5.16 -15.58
CA ALA A 198 29.47 -5.90 -16.51
C ALA A 198 29.25 -5.50 -17.98
N THR A 199 28.09 -4.91 -18.34
CA THR A 199 27.71 -4.68 -19.75
C THR A 199 27.54 -3.21 -20.13
N ALA A 200 27.48 -2.27 -19.20
CA ALA A 200 27.27 -0.85 -19.48
C ALA A 200 28.59 -0.12 -19.66
N ILE A 201 28.64 0.79 -20.65
CA ILE A 201 29.75 1.72 -20.88
C ILE A 201 29.95 2.65 -19.65
N ASN A 202 28.90 2.85 -18.84
CA ASN A 202 28.92 3.48 -17.53
C ASN A 202 28.14 2.64 -16.50
N PRO A 203 28.77 1.69 -15.80
CA PRO A 203 28.10 0.83 -14.82
C PRO A 203 27.48 1.54 -13.62
N GLY A 204 27.84 2.81 -13.38
CA GLY A 204 27.38 3.62 -12.24
C GLY A 204 25.93 4.09 -12.37
N GLU A 205 25.50 4.56 -13.54
CA GLU A 205 24.20 5.24 -13.73
C GLU A 205 23.00 4.29 -13.57
N ALA A 206 23.08 3.09 -14.15
CA ALA A 206 21.98 2.11 -14.04
C ALA A 206 21.81 1.55 -12.64
N THR A 207 22.92 1.45 -11.88
CA THR A 207 22.91 1.02 -10.47
C THR A 207 22.36 2.11 -9.57
N GLU A 208 22.73 3.38 -9.81
CA GLU A 208 22.18 4.52 -9.07
C GLU A 208 20.67 4.67 -9.29
N GLU A 209 20.18 4.42 -10.48
CA GLU A 209 18.76 4.52 -10.81
C GLU A 209 17.90 3.50 -10.05
N LYS A 210 18.42 2.29 -9.80
CA LYS A 210 17.70 1.19 -9.14
C LYS A 210 17.81 1.20 -7.62
N VAL A 211 18.96 1.57 -7.07
CA VAL A 211 19.12 1.84 -5.64
C VAL A 211 18.22 3.01 -5.24
N SER A 212 18.08 3.99 -6.12
CA SER A 212 17.34 5.22 -5.89
C SER A 212 15.83 5.06 -5.70
N LEU A 213 15.20 3.92 -6.06
CA LEU A 213 13.76 3.73 -5.83
C LEU A 213 13.42 3.65 -4.33
N SER A 214 14.22 2.93 -3.55
CA SER A 214 14.06 2.84 -2.09
C SER A 214 14.35 4.17 -1.41
N ASP A 215 15.30 4.95 -1.92
CA ASP A 215 15.71 6.24 -1.37
C ASP A 215 14.67 7.34 -1.58
N ARG A 216 13.71 7.13 -2.52
CA ARG A 216 12.60 8.06 -2.75
C ARG A 216 11.51 7.99 -1.68
N PHE A 217 11.55 6.98 -0.82
CA PHE A 217 10.72 6.96 0.37
C PHE A 217 11.36 7.86 1.44
N GLY A 218 10.64 8.86 1.89
CA GLY A 218 11.14 9.77 2.93
C GLY A 218 11.35 9.10 4.29
N LEU A 219 10.64 7.98 4.56
CA LEU A 219 10.88 7.10 5.69
C LEU A 219 11.30 5.72 5.21
N TRP A 220 12.43 5.25 5.70
CA TRP A 220 12.98 3.94 5.40
C TRP A 220 13.22 3.17 6.70
N LEU A 221 12.25 2.30 7.03
CA LEU A 221 12.12 1.68 8.33
C LEU A 221 12.54 0.21 8.28
N GLY A 222 13.64 -0.13 8.96
CA GLY A 222 14.18 -1.49 9.01
C GLY A 222 13.58 -2.33 10.13
N PHE A 223 13.25 -3.58 9.81
CA PHE A 223 12.76 -4.60 10.73
C PHE A 223 13.79 -5.74 10.77
N HIS A 224 14.47 -5.87 11.89
CA HIS A 224 15.45 -6.93 12.13
C HIS A 224 14.78 -8.15 12.75
N ASN A 225 15.49 -9.28 12.74
CA ASN A 225 15.02 -10.47 13.45
C ASN A 225 14.82 -10.15 14.93
N ALA A 226 13.74 -10.70 15.50
CA ALA A 226 13.48 -10.60 16.93
C ALA A 226 14.63 -11.26 17.72
N SER A 227 15.03 -10.64 18.83
CA SER A 227 15.81 -11.32 19.84
C SER A 227 14.98 -12.39 20.53
N GLN A 228 15.61 -13.30 21.27
CA GLN A 228 14.88 -14.28 22.09
C GLN A 228 13.94 -13.57 23.08
N ASP A 229 14.41 -12.49 23.71
CA ASP A 229 13.63 -11.71 24.66
C ASP A 229 12.40 -11.07 23.99
N ASP A 230 12.58 -10.48 22.80
CA ASP A 230 11.47 -9.91 22.03
C ASP A 230 10.46 -10.99 21.64
N TYR A 231 10.94 -12.16 21.21
CA TYR A 231 10.07 -13.27 20.85
C TYR A 231 9.24 -13.75 22.06
N LEU A 232 9.86 -13.95 23.22
CA LEU A 232 9.16 -14.32 24.43
C LEU A 232 8.18 -13.23 24.88
N ALA A 233 8.55 -11.96 24.75
CA ALA A 233 7.64 -10.85 25.03
C ALA A 233 6.42 -10.82 24.09
N MET A 234 6.61 -11.15 22.80
CA MET A 234 5.50 -11.33 21.86
C MET A 234 4.57 -12.46 22.31
N VAL A 235 5.13 -13.65 22.58
CA VAL A 235 4.35 -14.81 22.99
C VAL A 235 3.54 -14.50 24.26
N ARG A 236 4.17 -13.94 25.30
CA ARG A 236 3.49 -13.54 26.54
C ARG A 236 2.34 -12.54 26.28
N ALA A 237 2.59 -11.53 25.43
CA ALA A 237 1.56 -10.55 25.08
C ALA A 237 0.35 -11.18 24.35
N TYR A 238 0.58 -12.17 23.49
CA TYR A 238 -0.50 -12.91 22.82
C TYR A 238 -1.24 -13.84 23.78
N VAL A 239 -0.52 -14.55 24.64
CA VAL A 239 -1.11 -15.41 25.70
C VAL A 239 -2.06 -14.60 26.59
N GLU A 240 -1.59 -13.45 27.07
CA GLU A 240 -2.39 -12.53 27.88
C GLU A 240 -3.61 -12.01 27.11
N HIS A 241 -3.40 -11.58 25.86
CA HIS A 241 -4.46 -11.00 25.02
C HIS A 241 -5.60 -11.97 24.73
N PHE A 242 -5.27 -13.24 24.49
CA PHE A 242 -6.26 -14.30 24.23
C PHE A 242 -6.72 -15.03 25.48
N GLY A 243 -6.21 -14.68 26.66
CA GLY A 243 -6.57 -15.31 27.93
C GLY A 243 -6.19 -16.79 27.99
N ILE A 244 -5.11 -17.18 27.30
CA ILE A 244 -4.61 -18.55 27.28
C ILE A 244 -3.93 -18.84 28.63
N LYS A 245 -4.33 -19.93 29.29
CA LYS A 245 -3.68 -20.37 30.53
C LYS A 245 -2.52 -21.29 30.18
N ILE A 246 -1.30 -20.81 30.33
CA ILE A 246 -0.07 -21.57 30.15
C ILE A 246 0.80 -21.34 31.39
N ASP A 247 1.46 -22.38 31.91
CA ASP A 247 2.45 -22.23 32.97
C ASP A 247 3.73 -21.60 32.42
N ASP A 248 4.38 -20.74 33.22
CA ASP A 248 5.61 -20.00 32.81
C ASP A 248 6.75 -20.94 32.36
N ILE A 249 6.77 -22.19 32.83
CA ILE A 249 7.75 -23.21 32.47
C ILE A 249 7.54 -23.75 31.04
N GLU A 250 6.34 -23.67 30.48
CA GLU A 250 6.04 -24.11 29.10
C GLU A 250 6.30 -23.01 28.07
N LEU A 251 6.61 -21.80 28.53
CA LEU A 251 6.91 -20.62 27.70
C LEU A 251 8.40 -20.43 27.40
N GLU A 252 9.29 -21.11 28.12
CA GLU A 252 10.75 -21.13 27.92
C GLU A 252 11.19 -22.32 27.04
#